data_18b11068b54acf9d35978d6e2cfd3721
#
_entry.id   18b11068b54acf9d35978d6e2cfd3721
#
_cell.length_a   1.000
_cell.length_b   1.000
_cell.length_c   1.000
_cell.angle_alpha   90.00
_cell.angle_beta   90.00
_cell.angle_gamma   90.00
#
_symmetry.space_group_name_H-M   'P 1'
#
loop_
_entity.id
_entity.type
_entity.pdbx_description
1 polymer ?
#
loop_
_entity_poly.entity_id
_entity_poly.type
_entity_poly.pdbx_seq_one_letter_code
_entity_poly.pdbx_strand_id
1 'polypeptide(L)'
;PMIPQAFASGVRNSVGFTWHPETGHLWFTDNGRDLLGDERPPCELNEASQRGQHFGYPFIHGSSIADPKFGKKLGKLQTTAPILELGPHVAPLGIAFYEGDQFPTDYRQQLFIAEHGSWNRSTSVGHTGYRISIARQTSRGLEYDTFIDGWLQDNKAWGRPADILELADGSLLISDDKANV
;
A
#
# COMPACT_ATOMS: atom_id res chain seq x y z
N PRO A 1 9.31 -32.27 -7.30
CA PRO A 1 9.26 -30.99 -6.57
C PRO A 1 8.74 -29.91 -7.52
N MET A 2 7.74 -29.12 -7.07
CA MET A 2 7.28 -27.96 -7.81
C MET A 2 8.39 -26.90 -7.82
N ILE A 3 8.77 -26.43 -8.99
CA ILE A 3 9.71 -25.31 -9.11
C ILE A 3 8.89 -24.03 -8.96
N PRO A 4 9.20 -23.14 -7.98
CA PRO A 4 8.52 -21.87 -7.84
C PRO A 4 8.64 -21.05 -9.12
N GLN A 5 7.55 -20.45 -9.57
CA GLN A 5 7.53 -19.58 -10.74
C GLN A 5 7.07 -18.19 -10.31
N ALA A 6 7.79 -17.15 -10.79
CA ALA A 6 7.36 -15.78 -10.56
C ALA A 6 5.97 -15.54 -11.20
N PHE A 7 5.07 -14.95 -10.42
CA PHE A 7 3.76 -14.52 -10.93
C PHE A 7 3.83 -13.12 -11.53
N ALA A 8 4.48 -12.20 -10.82
CA ALA A 8 4.72 -10.81 -11.22
C ALA A 8 6.18 -10.42 -10.94
N SER A 9 6.61 -9.28 -11.46
CA SER A 9 7.97 -8.77 -11.30
C SER A 9 7.98 -7.24 -11.23
N GLY A 10 9.15 -6.64 -11.00
CA GLY A 10 9.25 -5.19 -10.94
C GLY A 10 8.63 -4.56 -9.69
N VAL A 11 8.61 -5.30 -8.60
CA VAL A 11 8.23 -4.83 -7.25
C VAL A 11 9.47 -4.56 -6.42
N ARG A 12 9.37 -3.65 -5.46
CA ARG A 12 10.51 -3.24 -4.62
C ARG A 12 10.47 -3.85 -3.23
N ASN A 13 9.43 -3.56 -2.48
CA ASN A 13 9.28 -3.96 -1.08
C ASN A 13 7.80 -4.11 -0.74
N SER A 14 7.19 -5.13 -1.31
CA SER A 14 5.81 -5.51 -1.02
C SER A 14 5.74 -6.28 0.29
N VAL A 15 4.84 -5.88 1.18
CA VAL A 15 4.64 -6.52 2.49
C VAL A 15 3.25 -7.10 2.59
N GLY A 16 2.20 -6.31 2.39
CA GLY A 16 0.81 -6.74 2.45
C GLY A 16 0.28 -7.21 1.10
N PHE A 17 -0.49 -8.27 1.11
CA PHE A 17 -1.23 -8.73 -0.07
C PHE A 17 -2.53 -9.43 0.33
N THR A 18 -3.50 -9.37 -0.56
CA THR A 18 -4.79 -10.05 -0.40
C THR A 18 -5.40 -10.33 -1.78
N TRP A 19 -6.47 -11.09 -1.81
CA TRP A 19 -7.22 -11.39 -3.03
C TRP A 19 -8.48 -10.51 -3.06
N HIS A 20 -8.73 -9.86 -4.18
CA HIS A 20 -9.96 -9.09 -4.37
C HIS A 20 -11.17 -10.05 -4.35
N PRO A 21 -12.19 -9.81 -3.50
CA PRO A 21 -13.25 -10.80 -3.25
C PRO A 21 -14.10 -11.15 -4.49
N GLU A 22 -14.28 -10.21 -5.42
CA GLU A 22 -15.09 -10.44 -6.62
C GLU A 22 -14.27 -10.95 -7.80
N THR A 23 -13.07 -10.37 -8.04
CA THR A 23 -12.27 -10.69 -9.23
C THR A 23 -11.28 -11.83 -9.02
N GLY A 24 -10.92 -12.11 -7.75
CA GLY A 24 -9.85 -13.05 -7.41
C GLY A 24 -8.46 -12.57 -7.83
N HIS A 25 -8.30 -11.31 -8.24
CA HIS A 25 -7.00 -10.76 -8.56
C HIS A 25 -6.17 -10.53 -7.29
N LEU A 26 -4.86 -10.66 -7.42
CA LEU A 26 -3.93 -10.38 -6.33
C LEU A 26 -3.75 -8.88 -6.18
N TRP A 27 -4.09 -8.34 -5.02
CA TRP A 27 -3.81 -6.96 -4.64
C TRP A 27 -2.68 -6.92 -3.62
N PHE A 28 -1.76 -5.98 -3.76
CA PHE A 28 -0.61 -5.86 -2.87
C PHE A 28 -0.11 -4.43 -2.75
N THR A 29 0.46 -4.12 -1.59
CA THR A 29 1.15 -2.85 -1.35
C THR A 29 2.60 -2.93 -1.77
N ASP A 30 3.17 -1.82 -2.23
CA ASP A 30 4.61 -1.72 -2.48
C ASP A 30 5.17 -0.40 -1.95
N ASN A 31 6.21 -0.50 -1.13
CA ASN A 31 6.85 0.66 -0.52
C ASN A 31 7.72 1.39 -1.54
N GLY A 32 7.49 2.69 -1.71
CA GLY A 32 8.25 3.56 -2.59
C GLY A 32 9.74 3.63 -2.24
N ARG A 33 10.57 3.97 -3.23
CA ARG A 33 12.01 4.08 -3.05
C ARG A 33 12.38 5.25 -2.13
N ASP A 34 13.35 5.02 -1.24
CA ASP A 34 13.94 6.05 -0.39
C ASP A 34 14.83 7.03 -1.18
N LEU A 35 15.08 8.21 -0.60
CA LEU A 35 16.06 9.20 -1.05
C LEU A 35 15.78 9.81 -2.44
N LEU A 36 14.50 9.97 -2.81
CA LEU A 36 14.08 10.77 -3.96
C LEU A 36 13.44 12.11 -3.57
N GLY A 37 13.37 12.40 -2.28
CA GLY A 37 12.78 13.60 -1.69
C GLY A 37 11.63 13.26 -0.73
N ASP A 38 11.15 14.27 -0.02
CA ASP A 38 10.11 14.10 1.00
C ASP A 38 8.72 13.82 0.41
N GLU A 39 8.45 14.34 -0.79
CA GLU A 39 7.13 14.25 -1.43
C GLU A 39 7.08 13.22 -2.57
N ARG A 40 8.14 12.40 -2.72
CA ARG A 40 8.20 11.37 -3.78
C ARG A 40 9.23 10.29 -3.51
N PRO A 41 9.07 9.09 -4.12
CA PRO A 41 7.90 8.68 -4.89
C PRO A 41 6.73 8.35 -3.97
N PRO A 42 5.51 8.17 -4.50
CA PRO A 42 4.41 7.58 -3.75
C PRO A 42 4.74 6.13 -3.38
N CYS A 43 4.12 5.62 -2.33
CA CYS A 43 3.91 4.18 -2.17
C CYS A 43 2.75 3.74 -3.06
N GLU A 44 2.60 2.45 -3.28
CA GLU A 44 1.71 1.93 -4.30
C GLU A 44 0.74 0.88 -3.76
N LEU A 45 -0.49 0.92 -4.25
CA LEU A 45 -1.40 -0.21 -4.24
C LEU A 45 -1.46 -0.77 -5.66
N ASN A 46 -1.14 -2.03 -5.81
CA ASN A 46 -1.01 -2.70 -7.09
C ASN A 46 -2.03 -3.84 -7.23
N GLU A 47 -2.48 -4.09 -8.47
CA GLU A 47 -3.31 -5.23 -8.83
C GLU A 47 -2.62 -6.09 -9.88
N ALA A 48 -2.37 -7.33 -9.55
CA ALA A 48 -1.88 -8.32 -10.51
C ALA A 48 -3.05 -9.18 -11.00
N SER A 49 -3.61 -8.80 -12.14
CA SER A 49 -4.75 -9.47 -12.78
C SER A 49 -4.34 -10.70 -13.61
N GLN A 50 -3.07 -10.78 -13.99
CA GLN A 50 -2.54 -11.89 -14.79
C GLN A 50 -1.05 -12.11 -14.53
N ARG A 51 -0.60 -13.32 -14.86
CA ARG A 51 0.82 -13.66 -14.78
C ARG A 51 1.67 -12.85 -15.78
N GLY A 52 2.89 -12.47 -15.34
CA GLY A 52 3.89 -11.84 -16.20
C GLY A 52 3.85 -10.31 -16.20
N GLN A 53 2.95 -9.68 -15.43
CA GLN A 53 2.96 -8.23 -15.28
C GLN A 53 4.26 -7.75 -14.60
N HIS A 54 4.74 -6.57 -15.01
CA HIS A 54 5.91 -5.91 -14.43
C HIS A 54 5.52 -4.54 -13.86
N PHE A 55 5.71 -4.31 -12.55
CA PHE A 55 5.23 -3.15 -11.81
C PHE A 55 6.22 -1.98 -11.73
N GLY A 56 7.19 -1.92 -12.63
CA GLY A 56 8.03 -0.75 -12.89
C GLY A 56 9.39 -0.75 -12.22
N TYR A 57 9.54 -1.23 -10.99
CA TYR A 57 10.81 -1.20 -10.29
C TYR A 57 11.90 -2.05 -10.99
N PRO A 58 13.16 -1.56 -11.14
CA PRO A 58 13.72 -0.32 -10.58
C PRO A 58 13.66 0.88 -11.52
N PHE A 59 12.90 0.85 -12.59
CA PHE A 59 12.94 1.83 -13.68
C PHE A 59 11.96 2.99 -13.49
N ILE A 60 10.77 2.67 -13.02
CA ILE A 60 9.66 3.61 -12.79
C ILE A 60 9.16 3.41 -11.35
N HIS A 61 8.76 4.50 -10.71
CA HIS A 61 8.09 4.55 -9.42
C HIS A 61 6.74 5.24 -9.58
N GLY A 62 5.71 4.73 -8.89
CA GLY A 62 4.36 5.18 -9.11
C GLY A 62 3.95 4.99 -10.57
N SER A 63 3.08 5.82 -11.06
CA SER A 63 2.57 5.74 -12.44
C SER A 63 3.58 6.23 -13.49
N SER A 64 4.54 7.12 -13.15
CA SER A 64 5.32 7.81 -14.17
C SER A 64 6.69 8.37 -13.75
N ILE A 65 7.11 8.21 -12.50
CA ILE A 65 8.36 8.79 -12.01
C ILE A 65 9.55 7.92 -12.45
N ALA A 66 10.28 8.36 -13.46
CA ALA A 66 11.47 7.65 -13.90
C ALA A 66 12.57 7.67 -12.82
N ASP A 67 13.16 6.51 -12.55
CA ASP A 67 14.30 6.41 -11.63
C ASP A 67 15.51 7.19 -12.19
N PRO A 68 16.16 8.03 -11.41
CA PRO A 68 17.29 8.85 -11.89
C PRO A 68 18.48 8.02 -12.36
N LYS A 69 18.67 6.81 -11.83
CA LYS A 69 19.78 5.90 -12.18
C LYS A 69 19.38 4.86 -13.21
N PHE A 70 18.18 4.32 -13.09
CA PHE A 70 17.74 3.16 -13.86
C PHE A 70 16.69 3.47 -14.91
N GLY A 71 15.98 4.60 -14.84
CA GLY A 71 14.87 4.93 -15.72
C GLY A 71 15.20 4.84 -17.21
N LYS A 72 16.40 5.32 -17.61
CA LYS A 72 16.85 5.22 -19.01
C LYS A 72 17.06 3.78 -19.51
N LYS A 73 17.14 2.80 -18.60
CA LYS A 73 17.33 1.38 -18.94
C LYS A 73 16.01 0.62 -19.14
N LEU A 74 14.86 1.26 -18.93
CA LEU A 74 13.55 0.65 -19.16
C LEU A 74 13.39 0.10 -20.58
N GLY A 75 13.89 0.83 -21.58
CA GLY A 75 13.83 0.41 -22.97
C GLY A 75 12.39 0.26 -23.45
N LYS A 76 12.07 -0.93 -24.00
CA LYS A 76 10.72 -1.28 -24.50
C LYS A 76 9.89 -2.10 -23.51
N LEU A 77 10.36 -2.26 -22.28
CA LEU A 77 9.62 -3.01 -21.26
C LEU A 77 8.28 -2.34 -20.98
N GLN A 78 7.20 -3.13 -21.10
CA GLN A 78 5.88 -2.65 -20.71
C GLN A 78 5.72 -2.81 -19.20
N THR A 79 5.26 -1.74 -18.54
CA THR A 79 5.00 -1.74 -17.10
C THR A 79 3.53 -1.55 -16.81
N THR A 80 3.08 -2.15 -15.73
CA THR A 80 1.74 -1.95 -15.16
C THR A 80 1.84 -0.86 -14.11
N ALA A 81 1.05 0.20 -14.26
CA ALA A 81 0.96 1.26 -13.25
C ALA A 81 0.19 0.75 -12.01
N PRO A 82 0.44 1.33 -10.82
CA PRO A 82 -0.39 1.07 -9.66
C PRO A 82 -1.84 1.47 -9.92
N ILE A 83 -2.77 0.75 -9.30
CA ILE A 83 -4.20 1.09 -9.37
C ILE A 83 -4.52 2.30 -8.48
N LEU A 84 -3.65 2.58 -7.49
CA LEU A 84 -3.75 3.74 -6.62
C LEU A 84 -2.35 4.14 -6.14
N GLU A 85 -1.99 5.41 -6.31
CA GLU A 85 -0.83 5.99 -5.65
C GLU A 85 -1.21 6.41 -4.23
N LEU A 86 -0.55 5.80 -3.26
CA LEU A 86 -0.65 6.16 -1.85
C LEU A 86 0.26 7.36 -1.56
N GLY A 87 0.16 7.95 -0.39
CA GLY A 87 1.05 9.04 -0.01
C GLY A 87 2.53 8.66 -0.07
N PRO A 88 3.45 9.65 -0.25
CA PRO A 88 4.88 9.38 -0.21
C PRO A 88 5.29 8.93 1.20
N HIS A 89 6.12 7.90 1.27
CA HIS A 89 6.70 7.36 2.51
C HIS A 89 5.69 6.89 3.57
N VAL A 90 4.42 6.66 3.22
CA VAL A 90 3.41 6.17 4.18
C VAL A 90 3.72 4.77 4.70
N ALA A 91 4.58 4.04 4.03
CA ALA A 91 4.99 2.66 4.33
C ALA A 91 3.76 1.74 4.52
N PRO A 92 2.99 1.48 3.45
CA PRO A 92 1.84 0.59 3.53
C PRO A 92 2.33 -0.85 3.75
N LEU A 93 1.78 -1.51 4.75
CA LEU A 93 2.08 -2.89 5.10
C LEU A 93 0.86 -3.77 4.87
N GLY A 94 0.24 -4.30 5.95
CA GLY A 94 -0.91 -5.19 5.85
C GLY A 94 -2.13 -4.55 5.20
N ILE A 95 -2.90 -5.37 4.48
CA ILE A 95 -4.15 -4.97 3.84
C ILE A 95 -5.21 -6.05 3.99
N ALA A 96 -6.46 -5.63 4.14
CA ALA A 96 -7.60 -6.54 4.20
C ALA A 96 -8.83 -5.92 3.54
N PHE A 97 -9.53 -6.70 2.70
CA PHE A 97 -10.90 -6.35 2.31
C PHE A 97 -11.83 -6.63 3.49
N TYR A 98 -12.77 -5.74 3.72
CA TYR A 98 -13.79 -5.91 4.74
C TYR A 98 -14.99 -6.68 4.17
N GLU A 99 -15.28 -7.84 4.71
CA GLU A 99 -16.40 -8.69 4.29
C GLU A 99 -17.51 -8.78 5.36
N GLY A 100 -17.26 -8.26 6.57
CA GLY A 100 -18.17 -8.28 7.70
C GLY A 100 -19.41 -7.38 7.54
N ASP A 101 -20.24 -7.42 8.56
CA ASP A 101 -21.49 -6.67 8.63
C ASP A 101 -21.62 -5.78 9.89
N GLN A 102 -20.56 -5.70 10.69
CA GLN A 102 -20.55 -4.84 11.89
C GLN A 102 -20.46 -3.35 11.53
N PHE A 103 -19.69 -3.02 10.48
CA PHE A 103 -19.64 -1.65 9.98
C PHE A 103 -20.78 -1.37 8.99
N PRO A 104 -21.13 -0.09 8.76
CA PRO A 104 -22.09 0.28 7.74
C PRO A 104 -21.79 -0.34 6.37
N THR A 105 -22.82 -0.59 5.59
CA THR A 105 -22.71 -1.30 4.28
C THR A 105 -21.75 -0.66 3.30
N ASP A 106 -21.50 0.66 3.38
CA ASP A 106 -20.55 1.37 2.52
C ASP A 106 -19.08 0.96 2.77
N TYR A 107 -18.80 0.26 3.88
CA TYR A 107 -17.47 -0.28 4.16
C TYR A 107 -17.27 -1.68 3.58
N ARG A 108 -18.35 -2.36 3.22
CA ARG A 108 -18.26 -3.72 2.71
C ARG A 108 -17.52 -3.75 1.38
N GLN A 109 -16.61 -4.72 1.24
CA GLN A 109 -15.70 -4.87 0.09
C GLN A 109 -14.76 -3.68 -0.17
N GLN A 110 -14.61 -2.77 0.80
CA GLN A 110 -13.57 -1.76 0.73
C GLN A 110 -12.26 -2.30 1.31
N LEU A 111 -11.13 -1.79 0.81
CA LEU A 111 -9.81 -2.23 1.23
C LEU A 111 -9.28 -1.32 2.34
N PHE A 112 -8.95 -1.91 3.48
CA PHE A 112 -8.23 -1.25 4.57
C PHE A 112 -6.73 -1.48 4.43
N ILE A 113 -5.93 -0.45 4.73
CA ILE A 113 -4.47 -0.44 4.55
C ILE A 113 -3.83 0.06 5.84
N ALA A 114 -2.94 -0.75 6.43
CA ALA A 114 -2.11 -0.31 7.55
C ALA A 114 -0.92 0.48 7.03
N GLU A 115 -0.85 1.77 7.36
CA GLU A 115 0.25 2.64 7.02
C GLU A 115 1.18 2.80 8.23
N HIS A 116 2.30 2.10 8.18
CA HIS A 116 3.29 2.06 9.25
C HIS A 116 3.96 3.42 9.51
N GLY A 117 4.04 4.25 8.49
CA GLY A 117 4.51 5.63 8.56
C GLY A 117 5.99 5.82 8.22
N SER A 118 6.31 7.05 7.87
CA SER A 118 7.62 7.45 7.36
C SER A 118 8.70 7.42 8.46
N TRP A 119 9.95 7.17 8.04
CA TRP A 119 11.14 7.34 8.88
C TRP A 119 12.14 8.33 8.28
N ASN A 120 12.04 8.61 6.99
CA ASN A 120 13.04 9.29 6.17
C ASN A 120 12.57 10.64 5.59
N ARG A 121 11.49 11.22 6.15
CA ARG A 121 11.06 12.58 5.79
C ARG A 121 11.79 13.61 6.66
N SER A 122 12.06 14.78 6.11
CA SER A 122 12.66 15.89 6.87
C SER A 122 11.68 16.40 7.96
N THR A 123 12.23 16.86 9.07
CA THR A 123 11.42 17.38 10.18
C THR A 123 10.62 18.62 9.80
N SER A 124 11.04 19.36 8.78
CA SER A 124 10.33 20.55 8.29
C SER A 124 9.02 20.26 7.59
N VAL A 125 8.91 19.09 6.92
CA VAL A 125 7.65 18.66 6.29
C VAL A 125 6.84 17.71 7.16
N GLY A 126 7.46 17.15 8.20
CA GLY A 126 6.83 16.22 9.12
C GLY A 126 6.67 14.79 8.58
N HIS A 127 6.25 13.91 9.47
CA HIS A 127 5.99 12.52 9.14
C HIS A 127 4.64 12.34 8.45
N THR A 128 4.46 11.21 7.75
CA THR A 128 3.24 10.80 7.06
C THR A 128 2.95 9.31 7.30
N GLY A 129 1.71 8.88 7.06
CA GLY A 129 1.25 7.54 7.43
C GLY A 129 0.84 7.50 8.91
N TYR A 130 1.19 6.44 9.62
CA TYR A 130 0.82 6.20 11.02
C TYR A 130 -0.70 6.17 11.22
N ARG A 131 -1.39 5.47 10.37
CA ARG A 131 -2.86 5.41 10.34
C ARG A 131 -3.35 4.12 9.68
N ILE A 132 -4.63 3.87 9.79
CA ILE A 132 -5.34 2.97 8.89
C ILE A 132 -6.03 3.84 7.85
N SER A 133 -5.73 3.61 6.60
CA SER A 133 -6.44 4.21 5.47
C SER A 133 -7.42 3.23 4.84
N ILE A 134 -8.30 3.76 4.01
CA ILE A 134 -9.29 2.99 3.27
C ILE A 134 -9.25 3.38 1.80
N ALA A 135 -9.17 2.40 0.92
CA ALA A 135 -9.39 2.57 -0.51
C ALA A 135 -10.82 2.14 -0.84
N ARG A 136 -11.62 3.09 -1.31
CA ARG A 136 -13.04 2.90 -1.62
C ARG A 136 -13.26 2.83 -3.12
N GLN A 137 -13.95 1.80 -3.57
CA GLN A 137 -14.43 1.74 -4.94
C GLN A 137 -15.62 2.67 -5.11
N THR A 138 -15.51 3.65 -5.99
CA THR A 138 -16.57 4.60 -6.32
C THR A 138 -16.87 4.60 -7.82
N SER A 139 -17.92 5.31 -8.25
CA SER A 139 -18.20 5.50 -9.69
C SER A 139 -17.09 6.28 -10.43
N ARG A 140 -16.17 6.93 -9.72
CA ARG A 140 -15.03 7.68 -10.26
C ARG A 140 -13.73 6.89 -10.24
N GLY A 141 -13.73 5.66 -9.71
CA GLY A 141 -12.57 4.82 -9.48
C GLY A 141 -12.26 4.65 -7.99
N LEU A 142 -11.02 4.27 -7.67
CA LEU A 142 -10.58 4.14 -6.28
C LEU A 142 -10.33 5.51 -5.67
N GLU A 143 -10.96 5.78 -4.54
CA GLU A 143 -10.73 6.94 -3.69
C GLU A 143 -10.00 6.49 -2.41
N TYR A 144 -9.11 7.34 -1.88
CA TYR A 144 -8.22 7.01 -0.79
C TYR A 144 -8.35 8.03 0.33
N ASP A 145 -8.75 7.54 1.51
CA ASP A 145 -9.03 8.36 2.68
C ASP A 145 -8.44 7.77 3.96
N THR A 146 -8.33 8.59 4.99
CA THR A 146 -8.03 8.14 6.35
C THR A 146 -9.27 7.50 6.96
N PHE A 147 -9.12 6.29 7.51
CA PHE A 147 -10.16 5.62 8.31
C PHE A 147 -9.97 5.86 9.81
N ILE A 148 -8.78 5.57 10.33
CA ILE A 148 -8.40 5.83 11.73
C ILE A 148 -6.99 6.42 11.75
N ASP A 149 -6.78 7.46 12.53
CA ASP A 149 -5.48 8.04 12.83
C ASP A 149 -5.26 8.21 14.34
N GLY A 150 -4.21 8.96 14.72
CA GLY A 150 -3.89 9.26 16.12
C GLY A 150 -2.58 8.64 16.60
N TRP A 151 -1.99 7.68 15.86
CA TRP A 151 -0.68 7.11 16.18
C TRP A 151 0.47 8.13 16.11
N LEU A 152 0.29 9.22 15.35
CA LEU A 152 1.23 10.32 15.24
C LEU A 152 0.66 11.57 15.94
N GLN A 153 1.32 12.03 17.00
CA GLN A 153 0.95 13.21 17.76
C GLN A 153 2.14 14.16 17.84
N ASP A 154 1.96 15.41 17.47
CA ASP A 154 3.04 16.41 17.45
C ASP A 154 4.32 15.91 16.76
N ASN A 155 4.16 15.24 15.62
CA ASN A 155 5.22 14.62 14.84
C ASN A 155 6.02 13.52 15.61
N LYS A 156 5.44 12.96 16.67
CA LYS A 156 5.99 11.86 17.45
C LYS A 156 5.04 10.67 17.41
N ALA A 157 5.51 9.54 16.90
CA ALA A 157 4.71 8.33 16.86
C ALA A 157 4.79 7.58 18.20
N TRP A 158 3.65 7.26 18.79
CA TRP A 158 3.58 6.34 19.91
C TRP A 158 3.39 4.87 19.46
N GLY A 159 2.81 4.67 18.29
CA GLY A 159 2.61 3.38 17.67
C GLY A 159 2.81 3.44 16.15
N ARG A 160 2.79 2.28 15.51
CA ARG A 160 2.95 2.09 14.06
C ARG A 160 2.10 0.90 13.60
N PRO A 161 0.93 1.14 12.97
CA PRO A 161 0.10 0.06 12.45
C PRO A 161 0.85 -0.84 11.48
N ALA A 162 0.72 -2.16 11.64
CA ALA A 162 1.46 -3.13 10.84
C ALA A 162 0.58 -4.05 10.01
N ASP A 163 -0.52 -4.56 10.59
CA ASP A 163 -1.41 -5.48 9.87
C ASP A 163 -2.86 -5.33 10.36
N ILE A 164 -3.78 -5.88 9.58
CA ILE A 164 -5.23 -5.80 9.81
C ILE A 164 -5.82 -7.20 9.64
N LEU A 165 -6.59 -7.63 10.63
CA LEU A 165 -7.34 -8.88 10.59
C LEU A 165 -8.80 -8.61 10.91
N GLU A 166 -9.70 -9.03 10.03
CA GLU A 166 -11.13 -9.08 10.34
C GLU A 166 -11.44 -10.30 11.22
N LEU A 167 -12.12 -10.06 12.32
CA LEU A 167 -12.58 -11.12 13.22
C LEU A 167 -13.95 -11.66 12.80
N ALA A 168 -14.33 -12.82 13.36
CA ALA A 168 -15.58 -13.49 13.00
C ALA A 168 -16.86 -12.71 13.31
N ASP A 169 -16.78 -11.70 14.20
CA ASP A 169 -17.87 -10.80 14.52
C ASP A 169 -17.91 -9.54 13.64
N GLY A 170 -17.01 -9.42 12.67
CA GLY A 170 -16.88 -8.26 11.78
C GLY A 170 -16.08 -7.11 12.38
N SER A 171 -15.52 -7.24 13.58
CA SER A 171 -14.58 -6.25 14.10
C SER A 171 -13.21 -6.37 13.45
N LEU A 172 -12.43 -5.29 13.45
CA LEU A 172 -11.05 -5.30 12.95
C LEU A 172 -10.05 -5.31 14.11
N LEU A 173 -9.12 -6.24 14.07
CA LEU A 173 -7.94 -6.25 14.90
C LEU A 173 -6.78 -5.59 14.13
N ILE A 174 -6.13 -4.61 14.74
CA ILE A 174 -4.99 -3.91 14.17
C ILE A 174 -3.77 -4.21 15.02
N SER A 175 -2.73 -4.76 14.41
CA SER A 175 -1.47 -4.97 15.11
C SER A 175 -0.59 -3.73 15.04
N ASP A 176 0.21 -3.50 16.08
CA ASP A 176 1.17 -2.40 16.18
C ASP A 176 2.53 -2.93 16.66
N ASP A 177 3.57 -2.82 15.83
CA ASP A 177 4.88 -3.39 16.14
C ASP A 177 5.78 -2.47 16.98
N LYS A 178 5.41 -1.19 17.09
CA LYS A 178 6.12 -0.23 17.96
C LYS A 178 5.54 -0.18 19.35
N ALA A 179 4.22 -0.14 19.48
CA ALA A 179 3.54 -0.17 20.78
C ALA A 179 3.52 -1.60 21.39
N ASN A 180 3.81 -2.63 20.59
CA ASN A 180 3.77 -4.05 20.97
C ASN A 180 2.35 -4.51 21.38
N VAL A 181 1.36 -4.14 20.65
CA VAL A 181 -0.06 -4.50 20.83
C VAL A 181 -0.70 -4.89 19.50
#